data_8584cc772085d92c89f27d82ba5b9eed
#
_entry.id   8584cc772085d92c89f27d82ba5b9eed
#
_cell.length_a   1.000
_cell.length_b   1.000
_cell.length_c   1.000
_cell.angle_alpha   90.00
_cell.angle_beta   90.00
_cell.angle_gamma   90.00
#
_symmetry.space_group_name_H-M   'P 1'
#
loop_
_entity.id
_entity.type
_entity.pdbx_description
1 polymer ?
#
loop_
_entity_poly.entity_id
_entity_poly.type
_entity_poly.pdbx_seq_one_letter_code
_entity_poly.pdbx_strand_id
1 'polypeptide(L)'
;MHLLIGVAIALFNLVGSFVVDTFKTQGQELLGLEILRVIALAIAVYDIINLTRIKELPYAQTGKRISLRELLVKPFHNKIYMRTVLVIFIWSLFANMPGSFYTVYLLKEQHVSYSYINTVAMFNVVVLILMTPVWRRIYTKHSWLKPLSFAMMLLSLHYLLLAFASGDLLFLYPIGMIINYLCVSGINLAFSSVGYINIPEDNQTMYISFYATANNLAALAAATISRTFVSGLGGLRFHIFGVPFGEKQLLMLMLCFLMLGGGIAVRYIYRRNKGQGFQF
;
A
#
# COMPACT_ATOMS: atom_id res chain seq x y z
N MET A 1 -17.46 -9.73 2.90
CA MET A 1 -17.69 -8.28 3.06
C MET A 1 -16.59 -7.43 2.41
N HIS A 2 -15.30 -7.58 2.76
CA HIS A 2 -14.19 -6.81 2.15
C HIS A 2 -14.12 -6.86 0.61
N LEU A 3 -14.50 -7.96 0.00
CA LEU A 3 -14.45 -8.16 -1.44
C LEU A 3 -15.51 -7.33 -2.17
N LEU A 4 -16.74 -7.29 -1.65
CA LEU A 4 -17.81 -6.44 -2.19
C LEU A 4 -17.46 -4.95 -2.09
N ILE A 5 -16.87 -4.54 -0.97
CA ILE A 5 -16.39 -3.16 -0.78
C ILE A 5 -15.31 -2.84 -1.81
N GLY A 6 -14.34 -3.74 -2.02
CA GLY A 6 -13.29 -3.55 -3.02
C GLY A 6 -13.82 -3.41 -4.45
N VAL A 7 -14.80 -4.22 -4.83
CA VAL A 7 -15.48 -4.11 -6.14
C VAL A 7 -16.21 -2.78 -6.27
N ALA A 8 -16.97 -2.38 -5.25
CA ALA A 8 -17.70 -1.12 -5.25
C ALA A 8 -16.77 0.09 -5.39
N ILE A 9 -15.66 0.10 -4.64
CA ILE A 9 -14.63 1.16 -4.73
C ILE A 9 -14.03 1.21 -6.15
N ALA A 10 -13.69 0.05 -6.73
CA ALA A 10 -13.10 -0.01 -8.06
C ALA A 10 -14.06 0.52 -9.15
N LEU A 11 -15.34 0.15 -9.07
CA LEU A 11 -16.38 0.65 -9.97
C LEU A 11 -16.59 2.16 -9.81
N PHE A 12 -16.62 2.65 -8.57
CA PHE A 12 -16.80 4.08 -8.30
C PHE A 12 -15.62 4.90 -8.83
N ASN A 13 -14.40 4.42 -8.63
CA ASN A 13 -13.19 5.06 -9.17
C ASN A 13 -13.19 5.06 -10.71
N LEU A 14 -13.64 3.98 -11.33
CA LEU A 14 -13.70 3.89 -12.79
C LEU A 14 -14.73 4.88 -13.35
N VAL A 15 -15.95 4.92 -12.81
CA VAL A 15 -16.98 5.88 -13.22
C VAL A 15 -16.53 7.32 -12.99
N GLY A 16 -15.95 7.61 -11.82
CA GLY A 16 -15.41 8.93 -11.51
C GLY A 16 -14.31 9.37 -12.48
N SER A 17 -13.43 8.44 -12.88
CA SER A 17 -12.37 8.76 -13.84
C SER A 17 -12.89 9.10 -15.23
N PHE A 18 -13.93 8.41 -15.72
CA PHE A 18 -14.59 8.76 -16.99
C PHE A 18 -15.24 10.15 -16.94
N VAL A 19 -15.85 10.50 -15.80
CA VAL A 19 -16.40 11.85 -15.60
C VAL A 19 -15.27 12.89 -15.71
N VAL A 20 -14.17 12.73 -14.99
CA VAL A 20 -13.05 13.68 -15.03
C VAL A 20 -12.44 13.77 -16.42
N ASP A 21 -12.22 12.65 -17.11
CA ASP A 21 -11.67 12.65 -18.47
C ASP A 21 -12.60 13.37 -19.46
N THR A 22 -13.93 13.24 -19.32
CA THR A 22 -14.90 13.97 -20.13
C THR A 22 -14.79 15.48 -19.94
N PHE A 23 -14.69 15.95 -18.69
CA PHE A 23 -14.49 17.37 -18.39
C PHE A 23 -13.11 17.86 -18.84
N LYS A 24 -12.08 17.02 -18.75
CA LYS A 24 -10.72 17.33 -19.21
C LYS A 24 -10.67 17.57 -20.72
N THR A 25 -11.37 16.78 -21.53
CA THR A 25 -11.47 17.00 -22.99
C THR A 25 -12.14 18.31 -23.36
N GLN A 26 -12.98 18.84 -22.46
CA GLN A 26 -13.64 20.15 -22.60
C GLN A 26 -12.82 21.31 -21.98
N GLY A 27 -11.60 21.05 -21.50
CA GLY A 27 -10.75 22.05 -20.84
C GLY A 27 -11.21 22.42 -19.42
N GLN A 28 -12.14 21.66 -18.83
CA GLN A 28 -12.77 21.92 -17.52
C GLN A 28 -12.42 20.85 -16.48
N GLU A 29 -11.17 20.34 -16.47
CA GLU A 29 -10.71 19.27 -15.58
C GLU A 29 -11.01 19.57 -14.09
N LEU A 30 -10.78 20.82 -13.65
CA LEU A 30 -11.04 21.23 -12.27
C LEU A 30 -12.50 21.07 -11.88
N LEU A 31 -13.42 21.42 -12.77
CA LEU A 31 -14.87 21.31 -12.52
C LEU A 31 -15.28 19.83 -12.35
N GLY A 32 -14.74 18.91 -13.15
CA GLY A 32 -14.95 17.48 -12.99
C GLY A 32 -14.47 16.96 -11.62
N LEU A 33 -13.31 17.42 -11.16
CA LEU A 33 -12.77 17.07 -9.83
C LEU A 33 -13.60 17.68 -8.70
N GLU A 34 -14.10 18.90 -8.85
CA GLU A 34 -14.97 19.54 -7.84
C GLU A 34 -16.31 18.83 -7.69
N ILE A 35 -16.92 18.42 -8.80
CA ILE A 35 -18.16 17.63 -8.75
C ILE A 35 -17.96 16.34 -7.94
N LEU A 36 -16.87 15.60 -8.22
CA LEU A 36 -16.58 14.38 -7.48
C LEU A 36 -16.31 14.65 -5.98
N ARG A 37 -15.68 15.77 -5.63
CA ARG A 37 -15.48 16.18 -4.24
C ARG A 37 -16.80 16.46 -3.53
N VAL A 38 -17.73 17.16 -4.20
CA VAL A 38 -19.05 17.44 -3.63
C VAL A 38 -19.84 16.15 -3.40
N ILE A 39 -19.80 15.22 -4.37
CA ILE A 39 -20.45 13.90 -4.23
C ILE A 39 -19.81 13.12 -3.06
N ALA A 40 -18.49 13.10 -2.97
CA ALA A 40 -17.79 12.42 -1.87
C ALA A 40 -18.15 13.04 -0.50
N LEU A 41 -18.25 14.37 -0.42
CA LEU A 41 -18.68 15.06 0.80
C LEU A 41 -20.11 14.71 1.18
N ALA A 42 -21.03 14.67 0.23
CA ALA A 42 -22.42 14.29 0.48
C ALA A 42 -22.52 12.84 1.00
N ILE A 43 -21.77 11.91 0.42
CA ILE A 43 -21.70 10.52 0.89
C ILE A 43 -21.11 10.45 2.30
N ALA A 44 -20.05 11.20 2.60
CA ALA A 44 -19.43 11.23 3.92
C ALA A 44 -20.41 11.78 4.99
N VAL A 45 -21.17 12.83 4.68
CA VAL A 45 -22.21 13.35 5.58
C VAL A 45 -23.30 12.31 5.80
N TYR A 46 -23.75 11.62 4.76
CA TYR A 46 -24.72 10.54 4.86
C TYR A 46 -24.23 9.40 5.78
N ASP A 47 -22.96 9.00 5.64
CA ASP A 47 -22.34 7.97 6.49
C ASP A 47 -22.30 8.41 7.97
N ILE A 48 -21.93 9.66 8.25
CA ILE A 48 -21.96 10.21 9.61
C ILE A 48 -23.38 10.13 10.20
N ILE A 49 -24.40 10.53 9.43
CA ILE A 49 -25.81 10.46 9.87
C ILE A 49 -26.22 9.01 10.16
N ASN A 50 -25.79 8.04 9.34
CA ASN A 50 -26.06 6.62 9.60
C ASN A 50 -25.34 6.12 10.85
N LEU A 51 -24.09 6.51 11.08
CA LEU A 51 -23.34 6.15 12.29
C LEU A 51 -24.02 6.65 13.56
N THR A 52 -24.61 7.85 13.57
CA THR A 52 -25.35 8.37 14.73
C THR A 52 -26.64 7.60 15.04
N ARG A 53 -27.16 6.84 14.07
CA ARG A 53 -28.37 6.00 14.24
C ARG A 53 -28.07 4.60 14.77
N ILE A 54 -26.80 4.18 14.80
CA ILE A 54 -26.40 2.87 15.32
C ILE A 54 -26.52 2.91 16.84
N LYS A 55 -27.37 2.04 17.41
CA LYS A 55 -27.44 1.87 18.85
C LYS A 55 -26.19 1.18 19.34
N GLU A 56 -25.49 1.82 20.27
CA GLU A 56 -24.35 1.21 20.94
C GLU A 56 -24.83 -0.01 21.74
N LEU A 57 -24.14 -1.15 21.56
CA LEU A 57 -24.35 -2.29 22.44
C LEU A 57 -23.84 -1.93 23.84
N PRO A 58 -24.56 -2.31 24.91
CA PRO A 58 -24.08 -2.05 26.27
C PRO A 58 -22.70 -2.69 26.45
N TYR A 59 -21.68 -1.86 26.50
CA TYR A 59 -20.31 -2.30 26.72
C TYR A 59 -20.14 -2.61 28.21
N ALA A 60 -19.89 -3.87 28.53
CA ALA A 60 -19.49 -4.23 29.88
C ALA A 60 -18.17 -3.52 30.19
N GLN A 61 -18.20 -2.51 31.05
CA GLN A 61 -17.00 -1.78 31.51
C GLN A 61 -16.14 -2.69 32.40
N THR A 62 -15.51 -3.69 31.81
CA THR A 62 -14.61 -4.63 32.50
C THR A 62 -13.15 -4.21 32.45
N GLY A 63 -12.83 -2.97 32.08
CA GLY A 63 -11.47 -2.54 31.88
C GLY A 63 -11.03 -1.34 32.71
N LYS A 64 -9.86 -1.41 33.34
CA LYS A 64 -9.10 -0.24 33.81
C LYS A 64 -9.03 0.78 32.65
N ARG A 65 -9.34 2.05 32.94
CA ARG A 65 -9.10 3.13 31.99
C ARG A 65 -7.62 3.15 31.63
N ILE A 66 -7.28 2.76 30.42
CA ILE A 66 -5.90 2.78 29.92
C ILE A 66 -5.54 4.24 29.66
N SER A 67 -4.46 4.72 30.28
CA SER A 67 -3.98 6.08 30.03
C SER A 67 -3.32 6.16 28.66
N LEU A 68 -3.37 7.34 27.99
CA LEU A 68 -2.66 7.57 26.72
C LEU A 68 -1.16 7.26 26.83
N ARG A 69 -0.57 7.51 28.00
CA ARG A 69 0.83 7.19 28.27
C ARG A 69 1.08 5.67 28.28
N GLU A 70 0.19 4.89 28.91
CA GLU A 70 0.29 3.43 28.88
C GLU A 70 0.14 2.88 27.47
N LEU A 71 -0.79 3.43 26.69
CA LEU A 71 -1.03 3.05 25.30
C LEU A 71 0.22 3.25 24.42
N LEU A 72 0.97 4.32 24.64
CA LEU A 72 2.17 4.62 23.88
C LEU A 72 3.42 3.91 24.41
N VAL A 73 3.57 3.72 25.73
CA VAL A 73 4.82 3.24 26.33
C VAL A 73 4.83 1.71 26.48
N LYS A 74 3.72 1.09 26.86
CA LYS A 74 3.64 -0.35 27.12
C LYS A 74 4.07 -1.23 25.93
N PRO A 75 3.72 -0.94 24.66
CA PRO A 75 4.16 -1.72 23.51
C PRO A 75 5.69 -1.78 23.36
N PHE A 76 6.41 -0.69 23.70
CA PHE A 76 7.89 -0.66 23.60
C PHE A 76 8.59 -1.63 24.55
N HIS A 77 7.96 -2.05 25.64
CA HIS A 77 8.53 -3.03 26.55
C HIS A 77 8.48 -4.47 26.00
N ASN A 78 7.60 -4.75 25.04
CA ASN A 78 7.54 -6.06 24.38
C ASN A 78 8.45 -6.08 23.15
N LYS A 79 9.69 -6.58 23.33
CA LYS A 79 10.70 -6.62 22.25
C LYS A 79 10.26 -7.43 21.03
N ILE A 80 9.50 -8.52 21.22
CA ILE A 80 9.04 -9.39 20.14
C ILE A 80 8.00 -8.65 19.31
N TYR A 81 7.02 -8.03 19.96
CA TYR A 81 6.00 -7.22 19.32
C TYR A 81 6.62 -6.02 18.55
N MET A 82 7.57 -5.31 19.17
CA MET A 82 8.23 -4.16 18.55
C MET A 82 9.04 -4.53 17.29
N ARG A 83 9.63 -5.73 17.23
CA ARG A 83 10.26 -6.22 16.01
C ARG A 83 9.23 -6.39 14.88
N THR A 84 8.06 -6.93 15.20
CA THR A 84 6.95 -7.06 14.25
C THR A 84 6.48 -5.69 13.75
N VAL A 85 6.28 -4.73 14.67
CA VAL A 85 5.90 -3.35 14.32
C VAL A 85 6.96 -2.69 13.42
N LEU A 86 8.24 -2.89 13.72
CA LEU A 86 9.33 -2.32 12.92
C LEU A 86 9.34 -2.87 11.48
N VAL A 87 9.16 -4.18 11.31
CA VAL A 87 9.10 -4.80 9.96
C VAL A 87 7.95 -4.24 9.16
N ILE A 88 6.78 -4.11 9.79
CA ILE A 88 5.59 -3.56 9.13
C ILE A 88 5.75 -2.06 8.85
N PHE A 89 6.34 -1.31 9.77
CA PHE A 89 6.66 0.12 9.57
C PHE A 89 7.56 0.32 8.35
N ILE A 90 8.64 -0.45 8.23
CA ILE A 90 9.56 -0.38 7.09
C ILE A 90 8.84 -0.77 5.78
N TRP A 91 8.03 -1.83 5.81
CA TRP A 91 7.23 -2.22 4.67
C TRP A 91 6.24 -1.12 4.25
N SER A 92 5.49 -0.57 5.20
CA SER A 92 4.52 0.49 4.94
C SER A 92 5.19 1.76 4.41
N LEU A 93 6.37 2.10 4.95
CA LEU A 93 7.18 3.20 4.45
C LEU A 93 7.46 3.02 2.95
N PHE A 94 8.06 1.90 2.55
CA PHE A 94 8.44 1.68 1.15
C PHE A 94 7.23 1.53 0.23
N ALA A 95 6.16 0.85 0.67
CA ALA A 95 4.95 0.65 -0.12
C ALA A 95 4.20 1.96 -0.43
N ASN A 96 4.29 2.97 0.46
CA ASN A 96 3.61 4.25 0.27
C ASN A 96 4.49 5.34 -0.41
N MET A 97 5.80 5.11 -0.58
CA MET A 97 6.69 6.09 -1.22
C MET A 97 6.31 6.46 -2.67
N PRO A 98 5.91 5.52 -3.56
CA PRO A 98 5.54 5.89 -4.93
C PRO A 98 4.29 6.75 -4.99
N GLY A 99 3.28 6.43 -4.18
CA GLY A 99 2.04 7.16 -3.95
C GLY A 99 1.56 8.07 -5.08
N SER A 100 1.24 9.28 -4.73
CA SER A 100 0.74 10.29 -5.68
C SER A 100 1.76 10.73 -6.74
N PHE A 101 3.08 10.60 -6.48
CA PHE A 101 4.10 11.08 -7.42
C PHE A 101 4.09 10.32 -8.73
N TYR A 102 3.92 9.00 -8.68
CA TYR A 102 3.86 8.21 -9.89
C TYR A 102 2.56 8.45 -10.68
N THR A 103 1.43 8.62 -9.99
CA THR A 103 0.17 9.01 -10.63
C THR A 103 0.29 10.37 -11.33
N VAL A 104 0.89 11.37 -10.66
CA VAL A 104 1.15 12.68 -11.26
C VAL A 104 2.06 12.58 -12.48
N TYR A 105 3.09 11.72 -12.44
CA TYR A 105 3.95 11.45 -13.58
C TYR A 105 3.16 10.91 -14.78
N LEU A 106 2.32 9.91 -14.57
CA LEU A 106 1.48 9.35 -15.65
C LEU A 106 0.53 10.39 -16.25
N LEU A 107 -0.14 11.17 -15.40
CA LEU A 107 -1.14 12.15 -15.84
C LEU A 107 -0.53 13.37 -16.53
N LYS A 108 0.56 13.94 -15.97
CA LYS A 108 1.11 15.23 -16.40
C LYS A 108 2.27 15.11 -17.39
N GLU A 109 3.11 14.08 -17.23
CA GLU A 109 4.29 13.92 -18.09
C GLU A 109 4.07 12.89 -19.21
N GLN A 110 3.31 11.83 -18.95
CA GLN A 110 2.99 10.83 -19.96
C GLN A 110 1.60 11.05 -20.60
N HIS A 111 0.84 12.05 -20.15
CA HIS A 111 -0.48 12.41 -20.67
C HIS A 111 -1.49 11.26 -20.71
N VAL A 112 -1.34 10.31 -19.78
CA VAL A 112 -2.26 9.17 -19.65
C VAL A 112 -3.59 9.65 -19.06
N SER A 113 -4.71 9.09 -19.53
CA SER A 113 -6.05 9.42 -19.01
C SER A 113 -6.30 8.83 -17.61
N TYR A 114 -7.17 9.46 -16.84
CA TYR A 114 -7.62 8.93 -15.55
C TYR A 114 -8.32 7.57 -15.71
N SER A 115 -9.14 7.42 -16.74
CA SER A 115 -9.85 6.17 -17.03
C SER A 115 -8.89 5.03 -17.35
N TYR A 116 -7.79 5.26 -18.08
CA TYR A 116 -6.77 4.24 -18.32
C TYR A 116 -6.12 3.75 -17.03
N ILE A 117 -5.70 4.68 -16.16
CA ILE A 117 -5.07 4.35 -14.87
C ILE A 117 -6.04 3.52 -14.01
N ASN A 118 -7.31 3.94 -13.92
CA ASN A 118 -8.31 3.24 -13.12
C ASN A 118 -8.78 1.92 -13.74
N THR A 119 -8.77 1.81 -15.06
CA THR A 119 -9.01 0.52 -15.74
C THR A 119 -7.91 -0.49 -15.38
N VAL A 120 -6.64 -0.08 -15.42
CA VAL A 120 -5.53 -0.95 -14.96
C VAL A 120 -5.69 -1.28 -13.48
N ALA A 121 -6.08 -0.31 -12.64
CA ALA A 121 -6.31 -0.54 -11.21
C ALA A 121 -7.48 -1.52 -10.93
N MET A 122 -8.48 -1.57 -11.78
CA MET A 122 -9.60 -2.51 -11.66
C MET A 122 -9.14 -3.98 -11.74
N PHE A 123 -8.09 -4.28 -12.50
CA PHE A 123 -7.50 -5.61 -12.53
C PHE A 123 -6.99 -6.08 -11.17
N ASN A 124 -6.68 -5.15 -10.25
CA ASN A 124 -6.31 -5.50 -8.87
C ASN A 124 -7.38 -6.35 -8.19
N VAL A 125 -8.65 -5.99 -8.35
CA VAL A 125 -9.77 -6.72 -7.72
C VAL A 125 -9.82 -8.15 -8.25
N VAL A 126 -9.69 -8.34 -9.56
CA VAL A 126 -9.69 -9.66 -10.19
C VAL A 126 -8.50 -10.49 -9.70
N VAL A 127 -7.31 -9.91 -9.71
CA VAL A 127 -6.09 -10.59 -9.24
C VAL A 127 -6.18 -10.93 -7.76
N LEU A 128 -6.73 -10.04 -6.92
CA LEU A 128 -6.92 -10.28 -5.49
C LEU A 128 -7.83 -11.50 -5.25
N ILE A 129 -8.94 -11.58 -5.96
CA ILE A 129 -9.89 -12.70 -5.87
C ILE A 129 -9.21 -14.02 -6.23
N LEU A 130 -8.50 -14.04 -7.35
CA LEU A 130 -7.86 -15.25 -7.88
C LEU A 130 -6.63 -15.67 -7.07
N MET A 131 -5.85 -14.71 -6.58
CA MET A 131 -4.57 -14.98 -5.92
C MET A 131 -4.68 -15.22 -4.42
N THR A 132 -5.70 -14.69 -3.74
CA THR A 132 -5.87 -14.92 -2.29
C THR A 132 -5.88 -16.42 -1.92
N PRO A 133 -6.66 -17.29 -2.56
CA PRO A 133 -6.63 -18.73 -2.26
C PRO A 133 -5.29 -19.38 -2.63
N VAL A 134 -4.61 -18.92 -3.67
CA VAL A 134 -3.29 -19.42 -4.07
C VAL A 134 -2.26 -19.09 -2.99
N TRP A 135 -2.18 -17.82 -2.56
CA TRP A 135 -1.27 -17.40 -1.50
C TRP A 135 -1.56 -18.10 -0.17
N ARG A 136 -2.85 -18.26 0.17
CA ARG A 136 -3.23 -18.99 1.39
C ARG A 136 -2.70 -20.43 1.36
N ARG A 137 -2.80 -21.14 0.23
CA ARG A 137 -2.24 -22.49 0.07
C ARG A 137 -0.70 -22.49 0.15
N ILE A 138 -0.04 -21.47 -0.38
CA ILE A 138 1.42 -21.36 -0.32
C ILE A 138 1.86 -21.16 1.13
N TYR A 139 1.20 -20.26 1.89
CA TYR A 139 1.53 -19.99 3.29
C TYR A 139 1.21 -21.16 4.22
N THR A 140 0.20 -21.98 3.96
CA THR A 140 -0.07 -23.18 4.73
C THR A 140 0.96 -24.31 4.51
N LYS A 141 1.59 -24.35 3.33
CA LYS A 141 2.61 -25.36 2.99
C LYS A 141 4.03 -24.96 3.36
N HIS A 142 4.29 -23.67 3.48
CA HIS A 142 5.64 -23.15 3.69
C HIS A 142 5.65 -22.17 4.86
N SER A 143 6.82 -21.98 5.48
CA SER A 143 7.03 -20.90 6.44
C SER A 143 6.70 -19.54 5.79
N TRP A 144 6.09 -18.64 6.54
CA TRP A 144 5.68 -17.29 6.12
C TRP A 144 6.80 -16.49 5.43
N LEU A 145 8.03 -16.61 5.93
CA LEU A 145 9.17 -15.83 5.43
C LEU A 145 9.62 -16.24 4.03
N LYS A 146 9.52 -17.52 3.67
CA LYS A 146 9.98 -17.98 2.37
C LYS A 146 9.16 -17.41 1.21
N PRO A 147 7.82 -17.52 1.21
CA PRO A 147 6.98 -16.90 0.19
C PRO A 147 7.04 -15.36 0.24
N LEU A 148 7.07 -14.76 1.45
CA LEU A 148 7.19 -13.31 1.61
C LEU A 148 8.47 -12.78 0.95
N SER A 149 9.63 -13.42 1.19
CA SER A 149 10.89 -13.04 0.56
C SER A 149 10.81 -13.10 -0.97
N PHE A 150 10.18 -14.14 -1.51
CA PHE A 150 10.01 -14.29 -2.95
C PHE A 150 9.08 -13.20 -3.53
N ALA A 151 7.96 -12.93 -2.86
CA ALA A 151 7.03 -11.88 -3.27
C ALA A 151 7.68 -10.49 -3.26
N MET A 152 8.50 -10.17 -2.25
CA MET A 152 9.24 -8.89 -2.20
C MET A 152 10.30 -8.79 -3.31
N MET A 153 11.04 -9.87 -3.58
CA MET A 153 12.01 -9.90 -4.68
C MET A 153 11.32 -9.76 -6.04
N LEU A 154 10.16 -10.40 -6.24
CA LEU A 154 9.39 -10.26 -7.47
C LEU A 154 8.78 -8.85 -7.59
N LEU A 155 8.38 -8.24 -6.47
CA LEU A 155 7.87 -6.86 -6.44
C LEU A 155 8.94 -5.85 -6.87
N SER A 156 10.23 -6.13 -6.70
CA SER A 156 11.29 -5.24 -7.21
C SER A 156 11.22 -5.09 -8.74
N LEU A 157 10.78 -6.13 -9.47
CA LEU A 157 10.59 -6.06 -10.92
C LEU A 157 9.46 -5.10 -11.31
N HIS A 158 8.38 -5.02 -10.52
CA HIS A 158 7.35 -4.00 -10.72
C HIS A 158 7.94 -2.59 -10.73
N TYR A 159 8.72 -2.24 -9.70
CA TYR A 159 9.34 -0.91 -9.62
C TYR A 159 10.35 -0.66 -10.75
N LEU A 160 11.08 -1.70 -11.18
CA LEU A 160 11.96 -1.59 -12.34
C LEU A 160 11.17 -1.27 -13.61
N LEU A 161 10.08 -1.99 -13.88
CA LEU A 161 9.23 -1.75 -15.04
C LEU A 161 8.61 -0.35 -15.01
N LEU A 162 8.17 0.12 -13.83
CA LEU A 162 7.63 1.47 -13.69
C LEU A 162 8.69 2.55 -13.93
N ALA A 163 9.94 2.32 -13.57
CA ALA A 163 11.03 3.27 -13.83
C ALA A 163 11.25 3.49 -15.33
N PHE A 164 11.05 2.46 -16.15
CA PHE A 164 11.23 2.51 -17.60
C PHE A 164 9.92 2.77 -18.38
N ALA A 165 8.76 2.83 -17.71
CA ALA A 165 7.47 3.05 -18.36
C ALA A 165 7.29 4.52 -18.79
N SER A 166 7.85 4.89 -19.93
CA SER A 166 7.74 6.23 -20.52
C SER A 166 7.74 6.18 -22.05
N GLY A 167 7.09 7.12 -22.71
CA GLY A 167 7.03 7.20 -24.17
C GLY A 167 6.55 5.88 -24.78
N ASP A 168 7.34 5.34 -25.71
CA ASP A 168 7.03 4.09 -26.44
C ASP A 168 6.99 2.86 -25.53
N LEU A 169 7.60 2.93 -24.35
CA LEU A 169 7.64 1.85 -23.36
C LEU A 169 6.52 1.94 -22.33
N LEU A 170 5.51 2.78 -22.52
CA LEU A 170 4.40 2.95 -21.60
C LEU A 170 3.60 1.65 -21.36
N PHE A 171 3.67 0.69 -22.29
CA PHE A 171 3.07 -0.64 -22.12
C PHE A 171 3.67 -1.44 -20.93
N LEU A 172 4.84 -1.04 -20.42
CA LEU A 172 5.44 -1.64 -19.20
C LEU A 172 4.63 -1.31 -17.95
N TYR A 173 3.86 -0.21 -17.95
CA TYR A 173 3.03 0.18 -16.81
C TYR A 173 1.98 -0.88 -16.43
N PRO A 174 1.06 -1.31 -17.31
CA PRO A 174 0.09 -2.34 -16.96
C PRO A 174 0.74 -3.68 -16.61
N ILE A 175 1.83 -4.07 -17.27
CA ILE A 175 2.58 -5.30 -16.94
C ILE A 175 3.15 -5.20 -15.51
N GLY A 176 3.79 -4.08 -15.19
CA GLY A 176 4.29 -3.81 -13.84
C GLY A 176 3.18 -3.84 -12.80
N MET A 177 2.02 -3.26 -13.08
CA MET A 177 0.88 -3.26 -12.17
C MET A 177 0.30 -4.65 -11.92
N ILE A 178 0.25 -5.53 -12.93
CA ILE A 178 -0.15 -6.93 -12.75
C ILE A 178 0.81 -7.63 -11.78
N ILE A 179 2.12 -7.47 -11.96
CA ILE A 179 3.13 -8.02 -11.04
C ILE A 179 2.92 -7.49 -9.62
N ASN A 180 2.67 -6.18 -9.49
CA ASN A 180 2.34 -5.58 -8.20
C ASN A 180 1.16 -6.29 -7.54
N TYR A 181 0.03 -6.41 -8.23
CA TYR A 181 -1.19 -7.00 -7.68
C TYR A 181 -1.00 -8.46 -7.27
N LEU A 182 -0.25 -9.24 -8.06
CA LEU A 182 0.13 -10.61 -7.73
C LEU A 182 0.94 -10.68 -6.43
N CYS A 183 1.94 -9.81 -6.28
CA CYS A 183 2.84 -9.82 -5.11
C CYS A 183 2.17 -9.23 -3.87
N VAL A 184 1.54 -8.07 -4.00
CA VAL A 184 0.96 -7.32 -2.88
C VAL A 184 -0.20 -8.09 -2.24
N SER A 185 -0.98 -8.86 -3.01
CA SER A 185 -2.01 -9.73 -2.44
C SER A 185 -1.44 -10.75 -1.45
N GLY A 186 -0.28 -11.35 -1.77
CA GLY A 186 0.44 -12.26 -0.87
C GLY A 186 1.08 -11.54 0.32
N ILE A 187 1.73 -10.43 0.08
CA ILE A 187 2.40 -9.64 1.12
C ILE A 187 1.38 -9.12 2.15
N ASN A 188 0.25 -8.59 1.69
CA ASN A 188 -0.81 -8.11 2.57
C ASN A 188 -1.41 -9.25 3.40
N LEU A 189 -1.57 -10.45 2.82
CA LEU A 189 -2.02 -11.62 3.56
C LEU A 189 -1.01 -12.01 4.66
N ALA A 190 0.28 -11.94 4.38
CA ALA A 190 1.32 -12.17 5.38
C ALA A 190 1.22 -11.15 6.52
N PHE A 191 1.22 -9.86 6.21
CA PHE A 191 1.23 -8.80 7.22
C PHE A 191 -0.08 -8.68 8.00
N SER A 192 -1.23 -8.98 7.41
CA SER A 192 -2.49 -9.03 8.15
C SER A 192 -2.50 -10.11 9.24
N SER A 193 -1.75 -11.20 9.02
CA SER A 193 -1.66 -12.29 9.99
C SER A 193 -0.54 -12.07 11.02
N VAL A 194 0.61 -11.57 10.58
CA VAL A 194 1.77 -11.33 11.46
C VAL A 194 1.48 -10.30 12.54
N GLY A 195 0.66 -9.29 12.24
CA GLY A 195 0.24 -8.28 13.22
C GLY A 195 -0.47 -8.86 14.45
N TYR A 196 -1.11 -10.02 14.32
CA TYR A 196 -1.86 -10.67 15.41
C TYR A 196 -1.06 -11.76 16.14
N ILE A 197 0.00 -12.32 15.54
CA ILE A 197 0.73 -13.48 16.10
C ILE A 197 1.46 -13.14 17.40
N ASN A 198 1.96 -11.92 17.55
CA ASN A 198 2.79 -11.50 18.68
C ASN A 198 2.09 -10.50 19.60
N ILE A 199 0.77 -10.40 19.53
CA ILE A 199 -0.01 -9.57 20.44
C ILE A 199 -0.21 -10.32 21.75
N PRO A 200 0.15 -9.74 22.92
CA PRO A 200 -0.21 -10.30 24.20
C PRO A 200 -1.73 -10.40 24.37
N GLU A 201 -2.19 -11.45 25.04
CA GLU A 201 -3.62 -11.65 25.30
C GLU A 201 -4.24 -10.49 26.09
N ASP A 202 -3.45 -9.89 26.99
CA ASP A 202 -3.84 -8.71 27.73
C ASP A 202 -3.83 -7.44 26.88
N ASN A 203 -4.96 -6.77 26.80
CA ASN A 203 -5.10 -5.46 26.13
C ASN A 203 -4.84 -5.48 24.61
N GLN A 204 -5.30 -6.50 23.90
CA GLN A 204 -5.13 -6.66 22.44
C GLN A 204 -5.48 -5.40 21.66
N THR A 205 -6.58 -4.71 22.02
CA THR A 205 -7.03 -3.47 21.37
C THR A 205 -5.96 -2.39 21.40
N MET A 206 -5.20 -2.28 22.53
CA MET A 206 -4.11 -1.32 22.66
C MET A 206 -2.99 -1.60 21.66
N TYR A 207 -2.57 -2.86 21.54
CA TYR A 207 -1.53 -3.25 20.60
C TYR A 207 -1.96 -3.08 19.13
N ILE A 208 -3.21 -3.43 18.80
CA ILE A 208 -3.78 -3.21 17.46
C ILE A 208 -3.80 -1.71 17.11
N SER A 209 -4.23 -0.87 18.06
CA SER A 209 -4.26 0.59 17.86
C SER A 209 -2.85 1.18 17.69
N PHE A 210 -1.88 0.71 18.49
CA PHE A 210 -0.48 1.12 18.34
C PHE A 210 0.09 0.72 16.96
N TYR A 211 -0.19 -0.51 16.52
CA TYR A 211 0.17 -0.99 15.19
C TYR A 211 -0.41 -0.12 14.07
N ALA A 212 -1.72 0.17 14.13
CA ALA A 212 -2.38 1.03 13.15
C ALA A 212 -1.79 2.44 13.12
N THR A 213 -1.48 3.00 14.30
CA THR A 213 -0.82 4.32 14.42
C THR A 213 0.58 4.29 13.80
N ALA A 214 1.38 3.26 14.09
CA ALA A 214 2.71 3.11 13.50
C ALA A 214 2.66 2.99 11.98
N ASN A 215 1.69 2.24 11.44
CA ASN A 215 1.48 2.09 10.01
C ASN A 215 1.13 3.43 9.33
N ASN A 216 0.24 4.23 9.94
CA ASN A 216 -0.14 5.55 9.44
C ASN A 216 1.03 6.56 9.52
N LEU A 217 1.82 6.51 10.60
CA LEU A 217 3.04 7.33 10.71
C LEU A 217 4.08 6.96 9.64
N ALA A 218 4.22 5.67 9.32
CA ALA A 218 5.08 5.22 8.23
C ALA A 218 4.61 5.77 6.87
N ALA A 219 3.30 5.77 6.60
CA ALA A 219 2.74 6.33 5.37
C ALA A 219 2.97 7.85 5.28
N LEU A 220 2.81 8.59 6.38
CA LEU A 220 3.11 10.02 6.45
C LEU A 220 4.61 10.30 6.22
N ALA A 221 5.48 9.53 6.87
CA ALA A 221 6.93 9.62 6.68
C ALA A 221 7.31 9.30 5.23
N ALA A 222 6.70 8.29 4.61
CA ALA A 222 6.90 7.94 3.21
C ALA A 222 6.58 9.11 2.28
N ALA A 223 5.42 9.75 2.46
CA ALA A 223 5.03 10.91 1.65
C ALA A 223 6.02 12.08 1.82
N THR A 224 6.49 12.33 3.05
CA THR A 224 7.45 13.40 3.35
C THR A 224 8.82 13.10 2.73
N ILE A 225 9.33 11.89 2.90
CA ILE A 225 10.63 11.47 2.33
C ILE A 225 10.58 11.52 0.81
N SER A 226 9.53 11.00 0.19
CA SER A 226 9.38 11.02 -1.26
C SER A 226 9.28 12.43 -1.81
N ARG A 227 8.53 13.31 -1.12
CA ARG A 227 8.46 14.72 -1.49
C ARG A 227 9.84 15.38 -1.45
N THR A 228 10.58 15.19 -0.35
CA THR A 228 11.92 15.77 -0.19
C THR A 228 12.88 15.21 -1.25
N PHE A 229 12.83 13.92 -1.52
CA PHE A 229 13.63 13.27 -2.56
C PHE A 229 13.33 13.85 -3.95
N VAL A 230 12.05 13.88 -4.35
CA VAL A 230 11.62 14.40 -5.66
C VAL A 230 11.93 15.91 -5.78
N SER A 231 11.67 16.72 -4.74
CA SER A 231 11.96 18.14 -4.79
C SER A 231 13.46 18.45 -4.78
N GLY A 232 14.26 17.67 -4.05
CA GLY A 232 15.71 17.84 -3.99
C GLY A 232 16.43 17.49 -5.29
N LEU A 233 15.83 16.63 -6.11
CA LEU A 233 16.30 16.23 -7.44
C LEU A 233 15.56 16.95 -8.57
N GLY A 234 14.74 17.95 -8.24
CA GLY A 234 13.90 18.66 -9.20
C GLY A 234 14.73 19.24 -10.35
N GLY A 235 14.28 18.96 -11.59
CA GLY A 235 14.97 19.38 -12.79
C GLY A 235 16.07 18.45 -13.31
N LEU A 236 16.38 17.38 -12.57
CA LEU A 236 17.32 16.38 -13.05
C LEU A 236 16.72 15.64 -14.26
N ARG A 237 17.43 15.68 -15.40
CA ARG A 237 17.05 14.99 -16.64
C ARG A 237 18.29 14.32 -17.23
N PHE A 238 18.20 13.03 -17.48
CA PHE A 238 19.24 12.26 -18.14
C PHE A 238 18.61 11.07 -18.88
N HIS A 239 19.39 10.33 -19.62
CA HIS A 239 18.90 9.18 -20.38
C HIS A 239 19.62 7.90 -19.93
N ILE A 240 18.85 6.84 -19.71
CA ILE A 240 19.35 5.50 -19.48
C ILE A 240 18.82 4.60 -20.61
N PHE A 241 19.69 3.99 -21.40
CA PHE A 241 19.33 3.18 -22.56
C PHE A 241 18.38 3.87 -23.55
N GLY A 242 18.54 5.19 -23.73
CA GLY A 242 17.68 5.99 -24.61
C GLY A 242 16.34 6.42 -23.98
N VAL A 243 16.01 5.95 -22.79
CA VAL A 243 14.79 6.34 -22.06
C VAL A 243 15.06 7.59 -21.23
N PRO A 244 14.20 8.63 -21.27
CA PRO A 244 14.37 9.81 -20.43
C PRO A 244 14.06 9.47 -18.96
N PHE A 245 15.00 9.82 -18.09
CA PHE A 245 14.88 9.66 -16.65
C PHE A 245 14.82 11.01 -15.93
N GLY A 246 13.93 11.11 -14.97
CA GLY A 246 13.84 12.22 -14.03
C GLY A 246 13.78 11.72 -12.58
N GLU A 247 13.48 12.64 -11.68
CA GLU A 247 13.42 12.38 -10.24
C GLU A 247 12.44 11.27 -9.85
N LYS A 248 11.31 11.12 -10.58
CA LYS A 248 10.27 10.13 -10.27
C LYS A 248 10.69 8.73 -10.70
N GLN A 249 11.35 8.59 -11.85
CA GLN A 249 11.93 7.32 -12.30
C GLN A 249 13.07 6.87 -11.36
N LEU A 250 13.88 7.81 -10.87
CA LEU A 250 14.91 7.51 -9.87
C LEU A 250 14.31 7.02 -8.56
N LEU A 251 13.19 7.60 -8.11
CA LEU A 251 12.46 7.10 -6.95
C LEU A 251 12.03 5.63 -7.15
N MET A 252 11.53 5.28 -8.34
CA MET A 252 11.16 3.90 -8.67
C MET A 252 12.38 2.97 -8.67
N LEU A 253 13.52 3.38 -9.24
CA LEU A 253 14.75 2.60 -9.18
C LEU A 253 15.25 2.40 -7.77
N MET A 254 15.23 3.42 -6.94
CA MET A 254 15.58 3.30 -5.52
C MET A 254 14.70 2.26 -4.82
N LEU A 255 13.38 2.31 -5.05
CA LEU A 255 12.43 1.34 -4.50
C LEU A 255 12.68 -0.08 -5.02
N CYS A 256 13.06 -0.24 -6.28
CA CYS A 256 13.47 -1.53 -6.84
C CYS A 256 14.60 -2.15 -6.00
N PHE A 257 15.66 -1.39 -5.73
CA PHE A 257 16.81 -1.88 -4.93
C PHE A 257 16.41 -2.13 -3.46
N LEU A 258 15.62 -1.26 -2.87
CA LEU A 258 15.14 -1.43 -1.48
C LEU A 258 14.27 -2.69 -1.33
N MET A 259 13.36 -2.95 -2.27
CA MET A 259 12.53 -4.16 -2.26
C MET A 259 13.32 -5.43 -2.52
N LEU A 260 14.30 -5.38 -3.44
CA LEU A 260 15.20 -6.50 -3.69
C LEU A 260 16.05 -6.80 -2.45
N GLY A 261 16.66 -5.78 -1.85
CA GLY A 261 17.44 -5.89 -0.62
C GLY A 261 16.62 -6.40 0.56
N GLY A 262 15.41 -5.88 0.73
CA GLY A 262 14.44 -6.35 1.73
C GLY A 262 14.08 -7.83 1.53
N GLY A 263 13.79 -8.25 0.31
CA GLY A 263 13.51 -9.65 -0.03
C GLY A 263 14.70 -10.58 0.27
N ILE A 264 15.92 -10.15 -0.05
CA ILE A 264 17.16 -10.89 0.26
C ILE A 264 17.37 -10.98 1.78
N ALA A 265 17.17 -9.89 2.52
CA ALA A 265 17.28 -9.87 3.98
C ALA A 265 16.28 -10.83 4.64
N VAL A 266 15.02 -10.82 4.22
CA VAL A 266 13.99 -11.76 4.69
C VAL A 266 14.39 -13.21 4.35
N ARG A 267 14.98 -13.44 3.16
CA ARG A 267 15.50 -14.77 2.76
C ARG A 267 16.65 -15.24 3.63
N TYR A 268 17.54 -14.34 3.98
CA TYR A 268 18.66 -14.63 4.87
C TYR A 268 18.16 -15.00 6.28
N ILE A 269 17.23 -14.22 6.84
CA ILE A 269 16.59 -14.51 8.13
C ILE A 269 15.90 -15.89 8.10
N TYR A 270 15.17 -16.20 7.03
CA TYR A 270 14.55 -17.52 6.85
C TYR A 270 15.58 -18.66 6.89
N ARG A 271 16.70 -18.50 6.17
CA ARG A 271 17.76 -19.54 6.12
C ARG A 271 18.42 -19.76 7.47
N ARG A 272 18.66 -18.68 8.22
CA ARG A 272 19.28 -18.73 9.55
C ARG A 272 18.38 -19.40 10.59
N ASN A 273 17.06 -19.19 10.48
CA ASN A 273 16.07 -19.70 11.44
C ASN A 273 15.37 -20.98 10.92
N LYS A 274 15.92 -21.64 9.91
CA LYS A 274 15.37 -22.87 9.36
C LYS A 274 15.46 -24.00 10.39
N GLY A 275 14.30 -24.39 10.98
CA GLY A 275 14.21 -25.43 12.01
C GLY A 275 13.86 -24.90 13.41
N GLN A 276 13.90 -23.60 13.65
CA GLN A 276 13.33 -22.99 14.84
C GLN A 276 11.90 -22.56 14.51
N GLY A 277 10.93 -23.09 15.27
CA GLY A 277 9.54 -22.62 15.20
C GLY A 277 9.53 -21.08 15.32
N PHE A 278 8.73 -20.44 14.48
CA PHE A 278 8.73 -18.99 14.34
C PHE A 278 8.33 -18.31 15.64
N GLN A 279 9.30 -17.95 16.44
CA GLN A 279 9.22 -16.88 17.43
C GLN A 279 10.09 -15.74 16.89
N PHE A 280 9.45 -14.64 16.50
CA PHE A 280 10.16 -13.39 16.21
C PHE A 280 10.80 -12.84 17.48
#